data_6e7cb3ba897876fcbf467c2fcf29fb61
#
_entry.id   6e7cb3ba897876fcbf467c2fcf29fb61
#
_cell.length_a   1.000
_cell.length_b   1.000
_cell.length_c   1.000
_cell.angle_alpha   90.00
_cell.angle_beta   90.00
_cell.angle_gamma   90.00
#
_symmetry.space_group_name_H-M   'P 1'
#
loop_
_entity.id
_entity.type
_entity.pdbx_description
1 polymer ?
#
loop_
_entity_poly.entity_id
_entity_poly.type
_entity_poly.pdbx_seq_one_letter_code
_entity_poly.pdbx_strand_id
1 'polypeptide(L)'
;CFLSVSDYLLYCFTGERLMEESLACRTMLYNIHERKWDDELTELAGAAGRLPRVAGQGEDRPVLTKDMARRFGLREDVRVCTGGHDHLCAALAEDLKEGEVLNSMGTSEVYIGFLTQLPDEDLLYKKGIQLGRFQGKYYWICNMPSSGASVEWLRSFLSVEGRPVPYESLMQIERQVPSRVMYLPFVNGAGSHRTGHGGGHENRNYQGGLLNGLRADGCGSGSLRRHSL
;
A
#
# COMPACT_ATOMS: atom_id res chain seq x y z
N CYS A 1 17.10 1.42 -19.51
CA CYS A 1 16.23 2.26 -18.67
C CYS A 1 15.31 1.34 -17.87
N PHE A 2 15.12 1.63 -16.59
CA PHE A 2 14.15 0.94 -15.75
C PHE A 2 12.81 1.68 -15.85
N LEU A 3 11.74 0.93 -16.07
CA LEU A 3 10.38 1.45 -16.18
C LEU A 3 9.45 0.59 -15.33
N SER A 4 8.46 1.20 -14.69
CA SER A 4 7.34 0.44 -14.14
C SER A 4 6.51 -0.17 -15.28
N VAL A 5 5.57 -1.06 -14.95
CA VAL A 5 4.72 -1.69 -15.99
C VAL A 5 3.90 -0.63 -16.74
N SER A 6 3.32 0.34 -16.03
CA SER A 6 2.55 1.42 -16.65
C SER A 6 3.42 2.34 -17.53
N ASP A 7 4.63 2.66 -17.06
CA ASP A 7 5.57 3.50 -17.82
C ASP A 7 6.09 2.76 -19.05
N TYR A 8 6.28 1.45 -18.94
CA TYR A 8 6.64 0.62 -20.08
C TYR A 8 5.52 0.59 -21.15
N LEU A 9 4.27 0.50 -20.71
CA LEU A 9 3.13 0.60 -21.63
C LEU A 9 3.10 1.98 -22.31
N LEU A 10 3.30 3.06 -21.55
CA LEU A 10 3.41 4.41 -22.13
C LEU A 10 4.53 4.48 -23.17
N TYR A 11 5.70 3.92 -22.85
CA TYR A 11 6.80 3.83 -23.80
C TYR A 11 6.41 3.06 -25.06
N CYS A 12 5.75 1.93 -24.95
CA CYS A 12 5.29 1.15 -26.11
C CYS A 12 4.33 1.96 -27.00
N PHE A 13 3.47 2.77 -26.41
CA PHE A 13 2.52 3.58 -27.17
C PHE A 13 3.11 4.84 -27.77
N THR A 14 4.11 5.45 -27.15
CA THR A 14 4.56 6.80 -27.47
C THR A 14 6.04 6.89 -27.85
N GLY A 15 6.85 5.90 -27.46
CA GLY A 15 8.31 5.95 -27.56
C GLY A 15 9.00 6.78 -26.47
N GLU A 16 8.23 7.44 -25.59
CA GLU A 16 8.76 8.31 -24.55
C GLU A 16 9.05 7.52 -23.26
N ARG A 17 10.16 7.83 -22.60
CA ARG A 17 10.57 7.22 -21.34
C ARG A 17 10.24 8.15 -20.18
N LEU A 18 9.03 8.03 -19.69
CA LEU A 18 8.50 8.83 -18.60
C LEU A 18 8.05 7.93 -17.48
N MET A 19 8.24 8.39 -16.25
CA MET A 19 7.69 7.76 -15.05
C MET A 19 6.81 8.78 -14.31
N GLU A 20 5.64 8.37 -13.91
CA GLU A 20 4.74 9.23 -13.15
C GLU A 20 5.29 9.43 -11.71
N GLU A 21 5.12 10.63 -11.15
CA GLU A 21 5.78 11.06 -9.91
C GLU A 21 5.43 10.15 -8.72
N SER A 22 4.17 9.71 -8.58
CA SER A 22 3.79 8.83 -7.47
C SER A 22 4.42 7.44 -7.58
N LEU A 23 4.64 6.95 -8.79
CA LEU A 23 5.37 5.70 -9.05
C LEU A 23 6.86 5.87 -8.80
N ALA A 24 7.43 7.03 -9.15
CA ALA A 24 8.82 7.35 -8.83
C ALA A 24 9.05 7.34 -7.30
N CYS A 25 8.13 7.89 -6.52
CA CYS A 25 8.18 7.84 -5.05
C CYS A 25 8.23 6.41 -4.50
N ARG A 26 7.63 5.44 -5.19
CA ARG A 26 7.63 4.02 -4.76
C ARG A 26 8.94 3.30 -4.97
N THR A 27 9.85 3.87 -5.75
CA THR A 27 11.18 3.27 -6.01
C THR A 27 12.13 3.42 -4.83
N MET A 28 11.87 4.34 -3.89
CA MET A 28 12.77 4.78 -2.82
C MET A 28 14.03 5.50 -3.32
N LEU A 29 14.08 5.88 -4.60
CA LEU A 29 15.20 6.58 -5.23
C LEU A 29 14.87 8.03 -5.59
N TYR A 30 13.63 8.46 -5.31
CA TYR A 30 13.12 9.78 -5.68
C TYR A 30 13.04 10.69 -4.45
N ASN A 31 13.71 11.85 -4.55
CA ASN A 31 13.67 12.89 -3.54
C ASN A 31 12.37 13.71 -3.69
N ILE A 32 11.45 13.54 -2.75
CA ILE A 32 10.13 14.18 -2.79
C ILE A 32 10.17 15.68 -2.52
N HIS A 33 11.26 16.21 -1.92
CA HIS A 33 11.46 17.64 -1.67
C HIS A 33 11.98 18.34 -2.91
N GLU A 34 13.06 17.79 -3.49
CA GLU A 34 13.73 18.37 -4.65
C GLU A 34 13.06 17.98 -5.97
N ARG A 35 12.12 17.03 -5.94
CA ARG A 35 11.38 16.51 -7.10
C ARG A 35 12.30 16.01 -8.21
N LYS A 36 13.32 15.26 -7.82
CA LYS A 36 14.29 14.62 -8.72
C LYS A 36 14.74 13.27 -8.20
N TRP A 37 15.40 12.51 -9.04
CA TRP A 37 16.12 11.32 -8.59
C TRP A 37 17.22 11.74 -7.63
N ASP A 38 17.38 10.97 -6.56
CA ASP A 38 18.46 11.17 -5.58
C ASP A 38 19.75 10.56 -6.13
N ASP A 39 20.79 11.38 -6.26
CA ASP A 39 22.05 10.96 -6.91
C ASP A 39 22.75 9.88 -6.10
N GLU A 40 22.83 10.02 -4.77
CA GLU A 40 23.49 9.05 -3.89
C GLU A 40 22.74 7.70 -3.88
N LEU A 41 21.43 7.73 -3.71
CA LEU A 41 20.61 6.51 -3.69
C LEU A 41 20.60 5.80 -5.04
N THR A 42 20.59 6.56 -6.15
CA THR A 42 20.62 5.96 -7.49
C THR A 42 21.96 5.32 -7.81
N GLU A 43 23.07 5.90 -7.36
CA GLU A 43 24.39 5.28 -7.46
C GLU A 43 24.48 4.02 -6.61
N LEU A 44 24.05 4.08 -5.34
CA LEU A 44 24.03 2.93 -4.44
C LEU A 44 23.20 1.75 -5.02
N ALA A 45 22.09 2.06 -5.66
CA ALA A 45 21.23 1.05 -6.30
C ALA A 45 21.77 0.58 -7.66
N GLY A 46 22.85 1.12 -8.18
CA GLY A 46 23.35 0.85 -9.54
C GLY A 46 22.40 1.31 -10.64
N ALA A 47 21.54 2.29 -10.36
CA ALA A 47 20.50 2.79 -11.25
C ALA A 47 20.86 4.15 -11.90
N ALA A 48 21.99 4.75 -11.54
CA ALA A 48 22.44 6.03 -12.08
C ALA A 48 22.44 6.04 -13.61
N GLY A 49 21.84 7.06 -14.21
CA GLY A 49 21.69 7.22 -15.65
C GLY A 49 20.75 6.19 -16.33
N ARG A 50 20.07 5.34 -15.55
CA ARG A 50 19.18 4.28 -16.06
C ARG A 50 17.71 4.51 -15.74
N LEU A 51 17.39 5.55 -15.01
CA LEU A 51 16.02 5.91 -14.66
C LEU A 51 15.42 6.86 -15.72
N PRO A 52 14.11 6.81 -15.94
CA PRO A 52 13.44 7.70 -16.88
C PRO A 52 13.33 9.11 -16.30
N ARG A 53 12.99 10.08 -17.14
CA ARG A 53 12.54 11.38 -16.65
C ARG A 53 11.24 11.22 -15.87
N VAL A 54 11.13 11.88 -14.73
CA VAL A 54 9.87 11.93 -13.98
C VAL A 54 8.96 12.97 -14.62
N ALA A 55 7.76 12.56 -14.98
CA ALA A 55 6.74 13.43 -15.54
C ALA A 55 6.00 14.13 -14.41
N GLY A 56 5.90 15.45 -14.51
CA GLY A 56 4.92 16.21 -13.75
C GLY A 56 3.51 15.81 -14.20
N GLN A 57 2.56 15.86 -13.26
CA GLN A 57 1.23 15.39 -13.57
C GLN A 57 0.51 16.24 -14.59
N GLY A 58 0.03 15.55 -15.61
CA GLY A 58 -0.71 16.14 -16.70
C GLY A 58 0.09 17.06 -17.62
N GLU A 59 1.34 17.37 -17.27
CA GLU A 59 2.20 18.23 -18.05
C GLU A 59 2.81 17.49 -19.25
N ASP A 60 3.18 16.25 -19.03
CA ASP A 60 3.77 15.39 -20.07
C ASP A 60 2.73 14.39 -20.59
N ARG A 61 2.09 14.77 -21.68
CA ARG A 61 1.15 13.90 -22.40
C ARG A 61 1.65 13.67 -23.81
N PRO A 62 2.62 12.74 -23.99
CA PRO A 62 3.13 12.44 -25.31
C PRO A 62 2.02 11.90 -26.22
N VAL A 63 2.21 12.08 -27.52
CA VAL A 63 1.27 11.67 -28.53
C VAL A 63 1.57 10.22 -28.92
N LEU A 64 0.54 9.45 -29.30
CA LEU A 64 0.70 8.11 -29.88
C LEU A 64 1.66 8.13 -31.05
N THR A 65 2.46 7.08 -31.19
CA THR A 65 3.17 6.86 -32.45
C THR A 65 2.15 6.61 -33.57
N LYS A 66 2.50 6.99 -34.80
CA LYS A 66 1.63 6.74 -35.97
C LYS A 66 1.31 5.26 -36.16
N ASP A 67 2.24 4.40 -35.79
CA ASP A 67 2.05 2.96 -35.89
C ASP A 67 1.01 2.45 -34.90
N MET A 68 1.07 2.91 -33.65
CA MET A 68 0.07 2.56 -32.65
C MET A 68 -1.30 3.17 -32.98
N ALA A 69 -1.34 4.41 -33.45
CA ALA A 69 -2.59 5.02 -33.90
C ALA A 69 -3.26 4.17 -34.98
N ARG A 70 -2.51 3.75 -36.01
CA ARG A 70 -3.01 2.87 -37.08
C ARG A 70 -3.43 1.49 -36.56
N ARG A 71 -2.61 0.88 -35.70
CA ARG A 71 -2.87 -0.47 -35.17
C ARG A 71 -4.17 -0.54 -34.36
N PHE A 72 -4.51 0.52 -33.63
CA PHE A 72 -5.71 0.57 -32.78
C PHE A 72 -6.87 1.37 -33.41
N GLY A 73 -6.72 1.85 -34.64
CA GLY A 73 -7.76 2.67 -35.30
C GLY A 73 -8.05 3.99 -34.59
N LEU A 74 -7.03 4.57 -33.97
CA LEU A 74 -7.12 5.83 -33.21
C LEU A 74 -6.61 7.01 -34.04
N ARG A 75 -6.99 8.21 -33.65
CA ARG A 75 -6.48 9.44 -34.23
C ARG A 75 -4.98 9.60 -33.88
N GLU A 76 -4.21 10.19 -34.77
CA GLU A 76 -2.79 10.42 -34.56
C GLU A 76 -2.47 11.49 -33.48
N ASP A 77 -3.47 12.31 -33.10
CA ASP A 77 -3.34 13.35 -32.08
C ASP A 77 -3.72 12.89 -30.64
N VAL A 78 -4.06 11.60 -30.47
CA VAL A 78 -4.37 11.06 -29.14
C VAL A 78 -3.17 11.17 -28.22
N ARG A 79 -3.40 11.75 -27.04
CA ARG A 79 -2.39 11.88 -26.00
C ARG A 79 -2.49 10.75 -24.99
N VAL A 80 -1.33 10.30 -24.54
CA VAL A 80 -1.21 9.19 -23.58
C VAL A 80 -0.61 9.73 -22.29
N CYS A 81 -1.17 9.32 -21.16
CA CYS A 81 -0.61 9.61 -19.86
C CYS A 81 -0.75 8.38 -18.95
N THR A 82 0.14 8.25 -17.99
CA THR A 82 -0.04 7.34 -16.86
C THR A 82 -0.91 8.00 -15.80
N GLY A 83 -1.81 7.25 -15.18
CA GLY A 83 -2.67 7.80 -14.13
C GLY A 83 -1.94 8.05 -12.83
N GLY A 84 -0.99 7.19 -12.50
CA GLY A 84 -0.27 7.15 -11.23
C GLY A 84 -0.59 5.88 -10.42
N HIS A 85 -0.21 5.91 -9.16
CA HIS A 85 -0.51 4.80 -8.24
C HIS A 85 -2.03 4.64 -8.08
N ASP A 86 -2.54 3.42 -8.26
CA ASP A 86 -3.98 3.10 -8.34
C ASP A 86 -4.81 3.62 -7.16
N HIS A 87 -4.35 3.41 -5.92
CA HIS A 87 -5.03 3.94 -4.73
C HIS A 87 -5.07 5.48 -4.69
N LEU A 88 -4.05 6.15 -5.23
CA LEU A 88 -4.05 7.63 -5.31
C LEU A 88 -5.01 8.11 -6.39
N CYS A 89 -5.13 7.39 -7.50
CA CYS A 89 -6.13 7.65 -8.52
C CYS A 89 -7.55 7.48 -7.95
N ALA A 90 -7.77 6.45 -7.14
CA ALA A 90 -9.05 6.27 -6.44
C ALA A 90 -9.34 7.41 -5.47
N ALA A 91 -8.35 7.81 -4.66
CA ALA A 91 -8.49 8.94 -3.74
C ALA A 91 -8.80 10.27 -4.47
N LEU A 92 -8.23 10.46 -5.66
CA LEU A 92 -8.53 11.60 -6.50
C LEU A 92 -9.96 11.55 -7.07
N ALA A 93 -10.40 10.36 -7.50
CA ALA A 93 -11.75 10.17 -8.05
C ALA A 93 -12.84 10.42 -7.00
N GLU A 94 -12.56 10.12 -5.75
CA GLU A 94 -13.43 10.42 -4.59
C GLU A 94 -13.31 11.88 -4.11
N ASP A 95 -12.52 12.71 -4.79
CA ASP A 95 -12.27 14.12 -4.43
C ASP A 95 -11.81 14.27 -2.96
N LEU A 96 -10.97 13.34 -2.50
CA LEU A 96 -10.47 13.29 -1.13
C LEU A 96 -9.82 14.62 -0.71
N LYS A 97 -10.28 15.19 0.39
CA LYS A 97 -9.77 16.46 0.92
C LYS A 97 -8.67 16.22 1.96
N GLU A 98 -7.91 17.25 2.25
CA GLU A 98 -6.98 17.23 3.37
C GLU A 98 -7.72 17.00 4.70
N GLY A 99 -7.17 16.12 5.53
CA GLY A 99 -7.81 15.70 6.79
C GLY A 99 -8.79 14.53 6.64
N GLU A 100 -9.16 14.16 5.43
CA GLU A 100 -9.91 12.94 5.13
C GLU A 100 -8.98 11.77 4.86
N VAL A 101 -9.47 10.56 5.07
CA VAL A 101 -8.73 9.31 4.88
C VAL A 101 -9.54 8.38 3.99
N LEU A 102 -8.95 7.99 2.87
CA LEU A 102 -9.47 6.87 2.09
C LEU A 102 -8.99 5.57 2.72
N ASN A 103 -9.92 4.67 2.99
CA ASN A 103 -9.64 3.30 3.40
C ASN A 103 -10.02 2.35 2.26
N SER A 104 -9.01 1.74 1.64
CA SER A 104 -9.19 0.72 0.60
C SER A 104 -9.06 -0.66 1.23
N MET A 105 -10.20 -1.34 1.41
CA MET A 105 -10.29 -2.66 2.02
C MET A 105 -10.37 -3.77 0.97
N GLY A 106 -9.40 -4.70 1.04
CA GLY A 106 -9.36 -5.92 0.23
C GLY A 106 -8.84 -7.09 1.07
N THR A 107 -8.00 -7.92 0.50
CA THR A 107 -7.22 -8.93 1.25
C THR A 107 -6.31 -8.25 2.27
N SER A 108 -5.67 -7.15 1.86
CA SER A 108 -4.99 -6.17 2.70
C SER A 108 -5.83 -4.89 2.81
N GLU A 109 -5.41 -3.97 3.63
CA GLU A 109 -6.07 -2.70 3.84
C GLU A 109 -5.06 -1.56 3.69
N VAL A 110 -5.43 -0.53 2.95
CA VAL A 110 -4.56 0.62 2.66
C VAL A 110 -5.26 1.90 3.06
N TYR A 111 -4.59 2.69 3.88
CA TYR A 111 -5.04 4.02 4.28
C TYR A 111 -4.24 5.08 3.55
N ILE A 112 -4.91 6.09 3.02
CA ILE A 112 -4.32 7.18 2.26
C ILE A 112 -4.94 8.50 2.68
N GLY A 113 -4.10 9.53 2.77
CA GLY A 113 -4.54 10.91 2.93
C GLY A 113 -3.64 11.88 2.18
N PHE A 114 -4.20 13.02 1.80
CA PHE A 114 -3.45 14.10 1.19
C PHE A 114 -3.02 15.13 2.23
N LEU A 115 -1.89 15.78 1.96
CA LEU A 115 -1.29 16.81 2.80
C LEU A 115 -0.88 18.00 1.94
N THR A 116 -1.06 19.20 2.44
CA THR A 116 -0.52 20.42 1.82
C THR A 116 0.92 20.69 2.27
N GLN A 117 1.28 20.24 3.48
CA GLN A 117 2.61 20.39 4.06
C GLN A 117 3.07 19.05 4.65
N LEU A 118 4.36 18.81 4.60
CA LEU A 118 4.95 17.63 5.25
C LEU A 118 4.99 17.85 6.77
N PRO A 119 4.50 16.88 7.55
CA PRO A 119 4.69 16.86 8.99
C PRO A 119 6.09 16.37 9.36
N ASP A 120 6.32 16.10 10.63
CA ASP A 120 7.56 15.46 11.11
C ASP A 120 7.75 14.08 10.45
N GLU A 121 8.68 14.02 9.50
CA GLU A 121 8.94 12.84 8.67
C GLU A 121 9.52 11.69 9.48
N ASP A 122 10.37 12.00 10.47
CA ASP A 122 10.95 10.99 11.36
C ASP A 122 9.87 10.27 12.17
N LEU A 123 8.87 11.01 12.62
CA LEU A 123 7.75 10.43 13.34
C LEU A 123 6.94 9.51 12.43
N LEU A 124 6.66 9.94 11.21
CA LEU A 124 5.90 9.14 10.24
C LEU A 124 6.66 7.88 9.83
N TYR A 125 7.95 8.01 9.55
CA TYR A 125 8.81 6.87 9.24
C TYR A 125 8.83 5.82 10.37
N LYS A 126 8.96 6.27 11.61
CA LYS A 126 8.90 5.38 12.80
C LYS A 126 7.55 4.68 12.95
N LYS A 127 6.48 5.27 12.43
CA LYS A 127 5.13 4.67 12.40
C LYS A 127 4.88 3.79 11.18
N GLY A 128 5.86 3.64 10.29
CA GLY A 128 5.72 2.86 9.06
C GLY A 128 4.83 3.52 8.00
N ILE A 129 4.63 4.83 8.11
CA ILE A 129 3.87 5.62 7.15
C ILE A 129 4.83 6.07 6.05
N GLN A 130 4.45 5.84 4.81
CA GLN A 130 5.22 6.25 3.65
C GLN A 130 4.67 7.56 3.10
N LEU A 131 5.59 8.41 2.65
CA LEU A 131 5.26 9.71 2.05
C LEU A 131 5.61 9.69 0.57
N GLY A 132 4.93 10.55 -0.18
CA GLY A 132 5.21 10.77 -1.59
C GLY A 132 4.51 12.00 -2.12
N ARG A 133 4.55 12.15 -3.44
CA ARG A 133 3.91 13.26 -4.16
C ARG A 133 2.96 12.75 -5.22
N PHE A 134 1.84 13.42 -5.32
CA PHE A 134 0.82 13.15 -6.33
C PHE A 134 0.02 14.42 -6.61
N GLN A 135 -0.07 14.83 -7.86
CA GLN A 135 -0.81 16.03 -8.29
C GLN A 135 -0.45 17.32 -7.53
N GLY A 136 0.85 17.56 -7.37
CA GLY A 136 1.33 18.75 -6.67
C GLY A 136 1.14 18.73 -5.16
N LYS A 137 0.44 17.72 -4.62
CA LYS A 137 0.24 17.53 -3.19
C LYS A 137 1.20 16.49 -2.64
N TYR A 138 1.43 16.51 -1.35
CA TYR A 138 1.98 15.37 -0.65
C TYR A 138 0.87 14.37 -0.31
N TYR A 139 1.24 13.11 -0.21
CA TYR A 139 0.36 12.08 0.33
C TYR A 139 1.10 11.24 1.37
N TRP A 140 0.34 10.67 2.26
CA TRP A 140 0.80 9.58 3.11
C TRP A 140 0.03 8.32 2.80
N ILE A 141 0.71 7.20 2.90
CA ILE A 141 0.12 5.88 2.69
C ILE A 141 0.62 4.91 3.75
N CYS A 142 -0.29 4.11 4.26
CA CYS A 142 -0.03 3.10 5.28
C CYS A 142 -0.75 1.82 4.89
N ASN A 143 -0.09 0.69 5.04
CA ASN A 143 -0.63 -0.61 4.65
C ASN A 143 -0.76 -1.54 5.86
N MET A 144 -1.96 -2.11 6.03
CA MET A 144 -2.25 -3.22 6.93
C MET A 144 -2.34 -4.50 6.09
N PRO A 145 -1.41 -5.47 6.24
CA PRO A 145 -1.34 -6.63 5.35
C PRO A 145 -2.47 -7.64 5.54
N SER A 146 -3.31 -7.46 6.55
CA SER A 146 -4.36 -8.41 6.92
C SER A 146 -5.68 -7.70 7.22
N SER A 147 -6.53 -7.57 6.22
CA SER A 147 -7.94 -7.15 6.35
C SER A 147 -8.84 -8.35 6.07
N GLY A 148 -9.25 -8.59 4.84
CA GLY A 148 -9.98 -9.79 4.46
C GLY A 148 -9.23 -11.10 4.81
N ALA A 149 -7.90 -11.08 4.78
CA ALA A 149 -7.08 -12.20 5.24
C ALA A 149 -7.30 -12.54 6.73
N SER A 150 -7.62 -11.54 7.57
CA SER A 150 -7.97 -11.78 8.98
C SER A 150 -9.30 -12.52 9.13
N VAL A 151 -10.26 -12.20 8.28
CA VAL A 151 -11.57 -12.89 8.25
C VAL A 151 -11.38 -14.32 7.78
N GLU A 152 -10.60 -14.57 6.74
CA GLU A 152 -10.29 -15.93 6.28
C GLU A 152 -9.55 -16.75 7.34
N TRP A 153 -8.60 -16.13 8.03
CA TRP A 153 -7.92 -16.76 9.15
C TRP A 153 -8.93 -17.15 10.26
N LEU A 154 -9.82 -16.24 10.63
CA LEU A 154 -10.85 -16.49 11.64
C LEU A 154 -11.78 -17.63 11.21
N ARG A 155 -12.24 -17.64 9.98
CA ARG A 155 -13.08 -18.72 9.42
C ARG A 155 -12.40 -20.07 9.53
N SER A 156 -11.11 -20.11 9.19
CA SER A 156 -10.30 -21.34 9.29
C SER A 156 -10.04 -21.74 10.74
N PHE A 157 -9.80 -20.78 11.62
CA PHE A 157 -9.57 -21.02 13.04
C PHE A 157 -10.81 -21.59 13.75
N LEU A 158 -11.99 -21.11 13.37
CA LEU A 158 -13.29 -21.58 13.90
C LEU A 158 -13.83 -22.80 13.14
N SER A 159 -13.03 -23.42 12.28
CA SER A 159 -13.47 -24.56 11.44
C SER A 159 -14.03 -25.71 12.27
N VAL A 160 -15.11 -26.29 11.78
CA VAL A 160 -15.74 -27.51 12.34
C VAL A 160 -15.50 -28.65 11.35
N GLU A 161 -14.98 -29.77 11.83
CA GLU A 161 -14.68 -30.96 11.01
C GLU A 161 -13.80 -30.65 9.79
N GLY A 162 -12.86 -29.68 9.94
CA GLY A 162 -11.97 -29.26 8.86
C GLY A 162 -12.62 -28.34 7.80
N ARG A 163 -13.88 -27.96 7.99
CA ARG A 163 -14.58 -27.01 7.09
C ARG A 163 -14.58 -25.61 7.70
N PRO A 164 -14.12 -24.59 6.95
CA PRO A 164 -14.19 -23.19 7.41
C PRO A 164 -15.64 -22.75 7.68
N VAL A 165 -15.84 -21.93 8.69
CA VAL A 165 -17.16 -21.34 8.97
C VAL A 165 -17.64 -20.53 7.76
N PRO A 166 -18.90 -20.72 7.29
CA PRO A 166 -19.45 -19.92 6.21
C PRO A 166 -19.46 -18.41 6.51
N TYR A 167 -19.29 -17.58 5.51
CA TYR A 167 -19.37 -16.12 5.68
C TYR A 167 -20.72 -15.69 6.23
N GLU A 168 -21.79 -16.29 5.74
CA GLU A 168 -23.15 -16.02 6.17
C GLU A 168 -23.33 -16.19 7.67
N SER A 169 -22.68 -17.20 8.25
CA SER A 169 -22.72 -17.44 9.70
C SER A 169 -21.99 -16.36 10.49
N LEU A 170 -20.88 -15.80 9.94
CA LEU A 170 -20.19 -14.68 10.58
C LEU A 170 -20.99 -13.38 10.49
N MET A 171 -21.67 -13.15 9.38
CA MET A 171 -22.50 -11.96 9.15
C MET A 171 -23.77 -11.94 10.02
N GLN A 172 -24.21 -13.09 10.50
CA GLN A 172 -25.37 -13.20 11.40
C GLN A 172 -25.02 -12.97 12.87
N ILE A 173 -23.74 -12.79 13.22
CA ILE A 173 -23.33 -12.53 14.59
C ILE A 173 -23.68 -11.08 14.95
N GLU A 174 -24.86 -10.90 15.52
CA GLU A 174 -25.26 -9.62 16.08
C GLU A 174 -24.90 -9.59 17.59
N ARG A 175 -24.19 -8.55 17.97
CA ARG A 175 -23.85 -8.33 19.37
C ARG A 175 -24.22 -6.91 19.79
N GLN A 176 -25.07 -6.80 20.81
CA GLN A 176 -25.53 -5.50 21.34
C GLN A 176 -24.48 -4.83 22.24
N VAL A 177 -23.51 -5.57 22.73
CA VAL A 177 -22.47 -5.08 23.63
C VAL A 177 -21.08 -5.41 23.06
N PRO A 178 -20.16 -4.42 23.02
CA PRO A 178 -18.80 -4.67 22.56
C PRO A 178 -18.12 -5.78 23.35
N SER A 179 -17.31 -6.60 22.65
CA SER A 179 -16.48 -7.61 23.27
C SER A 179 -15.35 -6.96 24.09
N ARG A 180 -14.91 -7.61 25.16
CA ARG A 180 -13.68 -7.28 25.88
C ARG A 180 -12.44 -7.89 25.21
N VAL A 181 -12.63 -8.73 24.20
CA VAL A 181 -11.52 -9.33 23.42
C VAL A 181 -11.02 -8.29 22.42
N MET A 182 -9.72 -8.02 22.45
CA MET A 182 -9.04 -7.23 21.46
C MET A 182 -8.37 -8.18 20.44
N TYR A 183 -8.64 -7.95 19.17
CA TYR A 183 -8.02 -8.66 18.09
C TYR A 183 -6.94 -7.78 17.44
N LEU A 184 -5.73 -8.31 17.30
CA LEU A 184 -4.65 -7.65 16.57
C LEU A 184 -4.50 -8.32 15.19
N PRO A 185 -4.74 -7.60 14.08
CA PRO A 185 -4.87 -8.18 12.75
C PRO A 185 -3.50 -8.46 12.08
N PHE A 186 -2.56 -9.04 12.82
CA PHE A 186 -1.21 -9.31 12.33
C PHE A 186 -1.00 -10.78 11.94
N VAL A 187 -2.03 -11.41 11.38
CA VAL A 187 -1.96 -12.84 10.97
C VAL A 187 -0.89 -13.09 9.90
N ASN A 188 -0.58 -12.11 9.08
CA ASN A 188 0.47 -12.12 8.07
C ASN A 188 1.67 -11.21 8.43
N GLY A 189 1.86 -10.90 9.72
CA GLY A 189 2.86 -9.94 10.18
C GLY A 189 2.33 -8.51 10.25
N ALA A 190 3.15 -7.61 10.78
CA ALA A 190 2.75 -6.22 11.02
C ALA A 190 2.85 -5.29 9.79
N GLY A 191 3.34 -5.79 8.65
CA GLY A 191 3.52 -4.96 7.45
C GLY A 191 4.45 -3.78 7.67
N SER A 192 4.01 -2.60 7.25
CA SER A 192 4.74 -1.34 7.46
C SER A 192 4.64 -0.82 8.91
N HIS A 193 3.76 -1.37 9.74
CA HIS A 193 3.71 -1.05 11.17
C HIS A 193 4.89 -1.71 11.87
N ARG A 194 5.97 -0.98 12.05
CA ARG A 194 7.04 -1.39 12.96
C ARG A 194 6.54 -1.21 14.38
N THR A 195 6.28 -2.30 15.07
CA THR A 195 6.13 -2.28 16.53
C THR A 195 7.44 -1.76 17.11
N GLY A 196 7.37 -0.57 17.69
CA GLY A 196 8.52 0.23 18.08
C GLY A 196 9.54 -0.45 18.97
N HIS A 197 10.74 0.15 18.94
CA HIS A 197 11.89 0.02 19.82
C HIS A 197 12.85 -1.13 19.53
N GLY A 198 14.01 -0.76 19.05
CA GLY A 198 15.25 -1.51 19.15
C GLY A 198 15.66 -2.20 17.87
N GLY A 199 16.78 -1.76 17.33
CA GLY A 199 17.49 -2.39 16.22
C GLY A 199 17.69 -3.88 16.46
N GLY A 200 17.33 -4.64 15.47
CA GLY A 200 17.54 -6.07 15.43
C GLY A 200 16.60 -6.67 14.39
N HIS A 201 17.18 -7.26 13.37
CA HIS A 201 16.48 -8.10 12.41
C HIS A 201 15.92 -9.36 13.11
N GLU A 202 14.90 -9.22 13.93
CA GLU A 202 14.12 -10.35 14.35
C GLU A 202 12.77 -10.25 13.65
N ASN A 203 12.68 -10.92 12.50
CA ASN A 203 11.44 -11.42 11.94
C ASN A 203 10.82 -12.38 12.95
N ARG A 204 10.26 -11.86 14.03
CA ARG A 204 9.39 -12.65 14.87
C ARG A 204 8.11 -12.82 14.07
N ASN A 205 8.01 -13.96 13.43
CA ASN A 205 6.76 -14.50 12.91
C ASN A 205 5.76 -14.47 14.05
N TYR A 206 4.90 -13.45 14.10
CA TYR A 206 3.73 -13.47 14.96
C TYR A 206 2.76 -14.50 14.42
N GLN A 207 3.02 -15.76 14.74
CA GLN A 207 2.06 -16.82 14.49
C GLN A 207 0.90 -16.64 15.48
N GLY A 208 -0.22 -16.15 15.00
CA GLY A 208 -1.49 -16.12 15.71
C GLY A 208 -1.77 -14.84 16.51
N GLY A 209 -2.45 -13.88 15.88
CA GLY A 209 -2.87 -12.62 16.52
C GLY A 209 -3.68 -12.75 17.81
N LEU A 210 -4.37 -13.86 18.02
CA LEU A 210 -5.13 -14.14 19.26
C LEU A 210 -4.25 -14.54 20.44
N LEU A 211 -3.19 -15.31 20.20
CA LEU A 211 -2.34 -15.83 21.27
C LEU A 211 -1.42 -14.77 21.89
N ASN A 212 -1.03 -13.76 21.12
CA ASN A 212 -0.14 -12.71 21.61
C ASN A 212 -0.86 -11.65 22.44
N GLY A 213 -2.13 -11.37 22.17
CA GLY A 213 -2.93 -10.49 23.02
C GLY A 213 -3.17 -11.07 24.42
N LEU A 214 -3.29 -12.39 24.53
CA LEU A 214 -3.45 -13.09 25.82
C LEU A 214 -2.16 -13.19 26.63
N ARG A 215 -0.99 -13.09 25.99
CA ARG A 215 0.31 -13.12 26.69
C ARG A 215 0.76 -11.76 27.23
N ALA A 216 0.23 -10.68 26.71
CA ALA A 216 0.60 -9.33 27.17
C ALA A 216 0.06 -9.02 28.58
N ASP A 217 -0.97 -9.74 29.05
CA ASP A 217 -1.63 -9.49 30.32
C ASP A 217 -1.20 -10.40 31.47
N GLY A 218 0.02 -10.95 31.41
CA GLY A 218 0.64 -11.61 32.56
C GLY A 218 0.00 -12.92 33.01
N CYS A 219 -0.77 -13.59 32.18
CA CYS A 219 -1.30 -14.93 32.50
C CYS A 219 -0.24 -15.99 32.23
N GLY A 220 0.25 -16.60 33.30
CA GLY A 220 1.22 -17.69 33.30
C GLY A 220 0.77 -18.88 32.44
N SER A 221 1.75 -19.68 32.05
CA SER A 221 1.69 -20.89 31.22
C SER A 221 0.56 -21.86 31.61
N GLY A 222 -0.66 -21.54 31.16
CA GLY A 222 -1.80 -22.45 31.27
C GLY A 222 -2.07 -23.08 29.92
N SER A 223 -1.94 -24.40 29.85
CA SER A 223 -2.31 -25.19 28.68
C SER A 223 -3.77 -24.93 28.31
N LEU A 224 -4.01 -24.33 27.14
CA LEU A 224 -5.35 -24.21 26.57
C LEU A 224 -5.91 -25.61 26.30
N ARG A 225 -6.70 -26.12 27.21
CA ARG A 225 -7.57 -27.28 26.94
C ARG A 225 -8.69 -26.80 26.02
N ARG A 226 -8.82 -27.46 24.87
CA ARG A 226 -9.98 -27.32 23.99
C ARG A 226 -11.20 -27.82 24.76
N HIS A 227 -12.11 -26.94 25.13
CA HIS A 227 -13.45 -27.33 25.49
C HIS A 227 -14.31 -27.30 24.23
N SER A 228 -14.76 -28.44 23.81
CA SER A 228 -15.83 -28.63 22.84
C SER A 228 -17.10 -27.93 23.33
N LEU A 229 -17.61 -27.02 22.53
CA LEU A 229 -19.02 -26.64 22.55
C LEU A 229 -19.71 -27.36 21.40
#